data_e9cb0c6974a0b0e015206d376b695422
#
_entry.id   e9cb0c6974a0b0e015206d376b695422
#
_cell.length_a   1.000
_cell.length_b   1.000
_cell.length_c   1.000
_cell.angle_alpha   90.00
_cell.angle_beta   90.00
_cell.angle_gamma   90.00
#
_symmetry.space_group_name_H-M   'P 1'
#
loop_
_entity.id
_entity.type
_entity.pdbx_description
1 polymer ?
#
loop_
_entity_poly.entity_id
_entity_poly.type
_entity_poly.pdbx_seq_one_letter_code
_entity_poly.pdbx_strand_id
1 'polypeptide(L)'
;IFTNERTSVEDGYQSTAERMVELAQQQPGFLGVESVRNGLGITVSYWQSLDASQQWKNKAEHLQAQRLGHEQWYQHFSIRIAKVEREYGI
;
A
#
# COMPACT_ATOMS: atom_id res chain seq x y z
N ILE A 1 -1.56 5.87 -3.84
CA ILE A 1 -0.12 5.81 -4.12
C ILE A 1 0.62 5.89 -2.80
N PHE A 2 1.35 4.86 -2.49
CA PHE A 2 2.15 4.77 -1.27
C PHE A 2 3.63 4.88 -1.63
N THR A 3 4.24 6.02 -1.30
CA THR A 3 5.66 6.28 -1.54
C THR A 3 6.39 6.22 -0.22
N ASN A 4 7.51 5.49 -0.15
CA ASN A 4 8.20 5.28 1.12
C ASN A 4 9.70 5.06 0.98
N GLU A 5 10.42 5.33 2.07
CA GLU A 5 11.81 4.96 2.24
C GLU A 5 11.92 4.05 3.46
N ARG A 6 12.63 2.92 3.29
CA ARG A 6 12.78 1.92 4.33
C ARG A 6 13.91 2.24 5.29
N THR A 7 13.75 1.81 6.55
CA THR A 7 14.88 1.67 7.48
C THR A 7 15.59 0.35 7.22
N SER A 8 16.66 0.07 7.98
CA SER A 8 17.33 -1.23 7.92
C SER A 8 16.60 -2.35 8.66
N VAL A 9 15.50 -2.02 9.36
CA VAL A 9 14.76 -3.00 10.15
C VAL A 9 13.91 -3.85 9.25
N GLU A 10 14.22 -5.14 9.15
CA GLU A 10 13.51 -6.10 8.32
C GLU A 10 12.43 -6.87 9.09
N ASP A 11 12.52 -6.91 10.41
CA ASP A 11 11.73 -7.77 11.28
C ASP A 11 10.22 -7.71 10.97
N GLY A 12 9.71 -8.78 10.34
CA GLY A 12 8.30 -8.92 9.98
C GLY A 12 7.84 -8.12 8.77
N TYR A 13 8.73 -7.33 8.15
CA TYR A 13 8.33 -6.47 7.02
C TYR A 13 7.82 -7.26 5.82
N GLN A 14 8.62 -8.21 5.35
CA GLN A 14 8.29 -8.94 4.12
C GLN A 14 6.99 -9.74 4.28
N SER A 15 6.82 -10.44 5.41
CA SER A 15 5.62 -11.20 5.66
C SER A 15 4.37 -10.32 5.76
N THR A 16 4.50 -9.15 6.39
CA THR A 16 3.40 -8.21 6.50
C THR A 16 3.05 -7.60 5.14
N ALA A 17 4.04 -7.24 4.33
CA ALA A 17 3.82 -6.70 3.00
C ALA A 17 3.07 -7.70 2.11
N GLU A 18 3.48 -8.96 2.14
CA GLU A 18 2.82 -10.04 1.40
C GLU A 18 1.37 -10.24 1.85
N ARG A 19 1.17 -10.25 3.16
CA ARG A 19 -0.17 -10.40 3.74
C ARG A 19 -1.09 -9.25 3.36
N MET A 20 -0.56 -8.04 3.31
CA MET A 20 -1.35 -6.87 2.92
C MET A 20 -1.80 -6.95 1.47
N VAL A 21 -0.95 -7.42 0.56
CA VAL A 21 -1.33 -7.62 -0.83
C VAL A 21 -2.44 -8.68 -0.94
N GLU A 22 -2.31 -9.80 -0.24
CA GLU A 22 -3.32 -10.84 -0.21
C GLU A 22 -4.68 -10.29 0.25
N LEU A 23 -4.67 -9.50 1.32
CA LEU A 23 -5.90 -8.95 1.88
C LEU A 23 -6.50 -7.89 0.97
N ALA A 24 -5.67 -7.06 0.32
CA ALA A 24 -6.14 -6.06 -0.63
C ALA A 24 -6.88 -6.73 -1.79
N GLN A 25 -6.34 -7.82 -2.31
CA GLN A 25 -6.95 -8.57 -3.42
C GLN A 25 -8.34 -9.09 -3.10
N GLN A 26 -8.65 -9.28 -1.82
CA GLN A 26 -9.95 -9.79 -1.36
C GLN A 26 -10.97 -8.68 -1.12
N GLN A 27 -10.56 -7.41 -1.17
CA GLN A 27 -11.45 -6.30 -0.85
C GLN A 27 -12.38 -5.96 -2.01
N PRO A 28 -13.64 -5.58 -1.73
CA PRO A 28 -14.54 -5.10 -2.76
C PRO A 28 -13.94 -3.88 -3.47
N GLY A 29 -14.03 -3.87 -4.79
CA GLY A 29 -13.55 -2.75 -5.59
C GLY A 29 -12.06 -2.75 -5.90
N PHE A 30 -11.31 -3.76 -5.47
CA PHE A 30 -9.90 -3.89 -5.83
C PHE A 30 -9.74 -4.16 -7.32
N LEU A 31 -8.89 -3.39 -8.01
CA LEU A 31 -8.65 -3.54 -9.43
C LEU A 31 -7.23 -4.04 -9.75
N GLY A 32 -6.25 -3.70 -8.93
CA GLY A 32 -4.89 -4.14 -9.17
C GLY A 32 -3.88 -3.39 -8.32
N VAL A 33 -2.64 -3.85 -8.36
CA VAL A 33 -1.53 -3.23 -7.64
C VAL A 33 -0.25 -3.38 -8.45
N GLU A 34 0.56 -2.34 -8.43
CA GLU A 34 1.89 -2.32 -9.03
C GLU A 34 2.86 -1.73 -8.01
N SER A 35 4.07 -2.28 -7.95
CA SER A 35 5.02 -1.88 -6.94
C SER A 35 6.44 -1.98 -7.48
N VAL A 36 7.27 -1.01 -7.11
CA VAL A 36 8.67 -0.98 -7.50
C VAL A 36 9.48 -0.37 -6.37
N ARG A 37 10.70 -0.85 -6.19
CA ARG A 37 11.65 -0.30 -5.23
C ARG A 37 13.05 -0.26 -5.81
N ASN A 38 13.65 0.94 -5.69
CA ASN A 38 15.05 1.15 -6.00
C ASN A 38 15.53 2.31 -5.12
N GLY A 39 15.82 2.01 -3.85
CA GLY A 39 15.97 3.02 -2.80
C GLY A 39 14.61 3.49 -2.34
N LEU A 40 13.97 4.34 -3.12
CA LEU A 40 12.58 4.74 -2.93
C LEU A 40 11.65 3.61 -3.37
N GLY A 41 10.62 3.32 -2.57
CA GLY A 41 9.58 2.37 -2.90
C GLY A 41 8.30 3.10 -3.28
N ILE A 42 7.63 2.63 -4.34
CA ILE A 42 6.35 3.17 -4.78
C ILE A 42 5.40 2.00 -5.03
N THR A 43 4.26 2.04 -4.37
CA THR A 43 3.18 1.08 -4.60
C THR A 43 1.95 1.84 -5.03
N VAL A 44 1.39 1.46 -6.17
CA VAL A 44 0.16 2.04 -6.69
C VAL A 44 -0.90 0.95 -6.64
N SER A 45 -1.97 1.17 -5.88
CA SER A 45 -3.13 0.29 -5.87
C SER A 45 -4.29 0.98 -6.56
N TYR A 46 -5.06 0.19 -7.29
CA TYR A 46 -6.16 0.67 -8.12
C TYR A 46 -7.48 0.19 -7.54
N TRP A 47 -8.42 1.12 -7.39
CA TRP A 47 -9.70 0.87 -6.74
C TRP A 47 -10.83 1.40 -7.59
N GLN A 48 -11.95 0.71 -7.56
CA GLN A 48 -13.13 1.05 -8.35
C GLN A 48 -13.76 2.37 -7.94
N SER A 49 -13.59 2.78 -6.66
CA SER A 49 -14.16 4.00 -6.13
C SER A 49 -13.31 4.57 -5.01
N LEU A 50 -13.52 5.83 -4.70
CA LEU A 50 -12.90 6.48 -3.55
C LEU A 50 -13.28 5.77 -2.25
N ASP A 51 -14.54 5.35 -2.12
CA ASP A 51 -15.03 4.64 -0.95
C ASP A 51 -14.28 3.31 -0.74
N ALA A 52 -14.10 2.54 -1.79
CA ALA A 52 -13.35 1.28 -1.71
C ALA A 52 -11.92 1.51 -1.25
N SER A 53 -11.25 2.54 -1.76
CA SER A 53 -9.90 2.86 -1.34
C SER A 53 -9.84 3.30 0.12
N GLN A 54 -10.84 4.03 0.60
CA GLN A 54 -10.91 4.48 1.99
C GLN A 54 -11.12 3.31 2.95
N GLN A 55 -11.97 2.37 2.59
CA GLN A 55 -12.17 1.16 3.40
C GLN A 55 -10.90 0.33 3.49
N TRP A 56 -10.18 0.20 2.38
CA TRP A 56 -8.88 -0.47 2.38
C TRP A 56 -7.87 0.24 3.26
N LYS A 57 -7.79 1.57 3.17
CA LYS A 57 -6.89 2.37 4.00
C LYS A 57 -7.12 2.12 5.48
N ASN A 58 -8.38 2.13 5.92
CA ASN A 58 -8.72 1.89 7.31
C ASN A 58 -8.28 0.50 7.78
N LYS A 59 -8.50 -0.52 6.94
CA LYS A 59 -8.08 -1.88 7.25
C LYS A 59 -6.56 -2.03 7.29
N ALA A 60 -5.86 -1.41 6.34
CA ALA A 60 -4.40 -1.46 6.27
C ALA A 60 -3.76 -0.81 7.50
N GLU A 61 -4.25 0.35 7.92
CA GLU A 61 -3.77 1.02 9.13
C GLU A 61 -3.97 0.18 10.37
N HIS A 62 -5.12 -0.47 10.50
CA HIS A 62 -5.42 -1.34 11.62
C HIS A 62 -4.45 -2.54 11.68
N LEU A 63 -4.18 -3.16 10.54
CA LEU A 63 -3.25 -4.28 10.45
C LEU A 63 -1.81 -3.86 10.78
N GLN A 64 -1.38 -2.71 10.30
CA GLN A 64 -0.05 -2.21 10.60
C GLN A 64 0.12 -1.91 12.08
N ALA A 65 -0.90 -1.31 12.70
CA ALA A 65 -0.89 -1.04 14.13
C ALA A 65 -0.77 -2.32 14.94
N GLN A 66 -1.48 -3.38 14.53
CA GLN A 66 -1.40 -4.67 15.20
C GLN A 66 -0.01 -5.32 15.09
N ARG A 67 0.72 -5.04 14.02
CA ARG A 67 2.04 -5.61 13.78
C ARG A 67 3.17 -4.78 14.38
N LEU A 68 2.89 -3.70 15.07
CA LEU A 68 3.85 -2.86 15.81
C LEU A 68 5.00 -2.29 14.96
N GLY A 69 4.80 -2.13 13.66
CA GLY A 69 6.00 -2.04 12.88
C GLY A 69 6.18 -0.91 11.92
N HIS A 70 5.14 -0.18 11.53
CA HIS A 70 5.33 0.77 10.45
C HIS A 70 6.30 1.90 10.81
N GLU A 71 6.35 2.31 12.07
CA GLU A 71 7.32 3.32 12.55
C GLU A 71 8.75 2.82 12.49
N GLN A 72 8.96 1.52 12.66
CA GLN A 72 10.29 0.91 12.63
C GLN A 72 10.75 0.63 11.21
N TRP A 73 9.82 0.38 10.28
CA TRP A 73 10.14 -0.03 8.92
C TRP A 73 10.40 1.11 7.96
N TYR A 74 9.82 2.28 8.21
CA TYR A 74 9.88 3.41 7.29
C TYR A 74 10.53 4.63 7.92
N GLN A 75 11.49 5.22 7.22
CA GLN A 75 12.02 6.53 7.57
C GLN A 75 11.01 7.61 7.22
N HIS A 76 10.44 7.50 6.03
CA HIS A 76 9.43 8.41 5.50
C HIS A 76 8.42 7.64 4.67
N PHE A 77 7.19 8.08 4.72
CA PHE A 77 6.18 7.62 3.77
C PHE A 77 5.16 8.70 3.52
N SER A 78 4.52 8.62 2.37
CA SER A 78 3.37 9.45 2.06
C SER A 78 2.35 8.63 1.28
N ILE A 79 1.08 8.97 1.48
CA ILE A 79 -0.03 8.33 0.78
C ILE A 79 -0.77 9.42 0.02
N ARG A 80 -1.00 9.20 -1.27
CA ARG A 80 -1.75 10.10 -2.12
C ARG A 80 -2.90 9.35 -2.75
N ILE A 81 -4.05 9.98 -2.74
CA ILE A 81 -5.25 9.47 -3.40
C ILE A 81 -5.49 10.33 -4.63
N ALA A 82 -5.56 9.69 -5.78
CA ALA A 82 -5.76 10.39 -7.03
C ALA A 82 -6.79 9.65 -7.87
N LYS A 83 -7.52 10.39 -8.69
CA LYS A 83 -8.46 9.81 -9.63
C LYS A 83 -7.80 9.72 -11.00
N VAL A 84 -7.90 8.56 -11.63
CA VAL A 84 -7.44 8.38 -13.01
C VAL A 84 -8.50 8.98 -13.92
N GLU A 85 -8.17 10.09 -14.57
CA GLU A 85 -9.08 10.75 -15.50
C GLU A 85 -8.92 10.24 -16.92
N ARG A 86 -7.72 9.77 -17.26
CA ARG A 86 -7.40 9.19 -18.57
C ARG A 86 -6.40 8.06 -18.40
N GLU A 87 -6.51 7.09 -19.26
CA GLU A 87 -5.59 5.96 -19.32
C GLU A 87 -5.31 5.61 -20.78
N TYR A 88 -4.04 5.44 -21.11
CA TYR A 88 -3.61 5.01 -22.42
C TYR A 88 -2.67 3.82 -22.28
N GLY A 89 -2.78 2.89 -23.20
CA GLY A 89 -1.94 1.71 -23.18
C GLY A 89 -1.90 1.02 -24.54
N ILE A 90 -1.12 -0.02 -24.59
CA ILE A 90 -1.02 -0.85 -25.78
C ILE A 90 -1.67 -2.19 -25.49
#